data_8473c8c38f43672ea1c1416365f1bb6a
#
_entry.id   8473c8c38f43672ea1c1416365f1bb6a
#
_cell.length_a   1.000
_cell.length_b   1.000
_cell.length_c   1.000
_cell.angle_alpha   90.00
_cell.angle_beta   90.00
_cell.angle_gamma   90.00
#
_symmetry.space_group_name_H-M   'P 1'
#
loop_
_entity.id
_entity.type
_entity.pdbx_description
1 polymer ?
#
loop_
_entity_poly.entity_id
_entity_poly.type
_entity_poly.pdbx_seq_one_letter_code
_entity_poly.pdbx_strand_id
1 'polypeptide(L)'
;MSGHRWITVAALSGLSAVMLGAFGAHWLNDTGFLEQKYADADNKVIAGMTVPASYASLRNFETAVQYQLTHSAALLVCGLLLSITPLRMLNSAAWCFFLGITIFSGSLYLLVIAGPRWGGIPWGAVVPIGGTLMIVGWSLLAISAWKLHARRSASVE
;
A
#
# COMPACT_ATOMS: atom_id res chain seq x y z
N MET A 1 10.66 -8.79 14.19
CA MET A 1 10.32 -7.61 15.01
C MET A 1 9.29 -8.04 16.06
N SER A 2 9.19 -7.31 17.20
CA SER A 2 8.13 -7.53 18.20
C SER A 2 6.77 -6.99 17.70
N GLY A 3 5.65 -7.51 18.24
CA GLY A 3 4.31 -7.04 17.86
C GLY A 3 4.12 -5.53 18.05
N HIS A 4 4.60 -4.98 19.18
CA HIS A 4 4.51 -3.53 19.45
C HIS A 4 5.22 -2.66 18.40
N ARG A 5 6.38 -3.10 17.88
CA ARG A 5 7.07 -2.36 16.80
C ARG A 5 6.26 -2.36 15.51
N TRP A 6 5.60 -3.48 15.19
CA TRP A 6 4.72 -3.55 14.03
C TRP A 6 3.48 -2.67 14.19
N ILE A 7 2.91 -2.57 15.41
CA ILE A 7 1.80 -1.65 15.71
C ILE A 7 2.25 -0.20 15.45
N THR A 8 3.43 0.19 15.93
CA THR A 8 3.97 1.54 15.70
C THR A 8 4.19 1.82 14.20
N VAL A 9 4.79 0.88 13.46
CA VAL A 9 5.01 1.03 12.01
C VAL A 9 3.67 1.15 11.27
N ALA A 10 2.69 0.33 11.61
CA ALA A 10 1.36 0.38 11.03
C ALA A 10 0.66 1.72 11.28
N ALA A 11 0.73 2.23 12.52
CA ALA A 11 0.15 3.51 12.90
C ALA A 11 0.80 4.68 12.14
N LEU A 12 2.14 4.69 12.02
CA LEU A 12 2.86 5.72 11.25
C LEU A 12 2.55 5.63 9.75
N SER A 13 2.43 4.42 9.21
CA SER A 13 2.03 4.22 7.81
C SER A 13 0.59 4.69 7.57
N GLY A 14 -0.34 4.41 8.49
CA GLY A 14 -1.71 4.90 8.42
C GLY A 14 -1.79 6.43 8.53
N LEU A 15 -1.04 7.03 9.48
CA LEU A 15 -0.94 8.47 9.62
C LEU A 15 -0.46 9.13 8.32
N SER A 16 0.62 8.63 7.74
CA SER A 16 1.15 9.17 6.47
C SER A 16 0.16 8.98 5.30
N ALA A 17 -0.60 7.88 5.26
CA ALA A 17 -1.63 7.68 4.25
C ALA A 17 -2.76 8.73 4.35
N VAL A 18 -3.21 9.06 5.55
CA VAL A 18 -4.22 10.12 5.77
C VAL A 18 -3.69 11.48 5.34
N MET A 19 -2.44 11.81 5.72
CA MET A 19 -1.80 13.07 5.31
C MET A 19 -1.66 13.17 3.79
N LEU A 20 -1.21 12.10 3.13
CA LEU A 20 -1.08 12.05 1.67
C LEU A 20 -2.46 12.09 0.99
N GLY A 21 -3.48 11.47 1.57
CA GLY A 21 -4.85 11.56 1.06
C GLY A 21 -5.40 12.99 1.09
N ALA A 22 -5.20 13.71 2.19
CA ALA A 22 -5.56 15.12 2.29
C ALA A 22 -4.76 15.99 1.31
N PHE A 23 -3.45 15.72 1.17
CA PHE A 23 -2.61 16.40 0.18
C PHE A 23 -3.10 16.15 -1.25
N GLY A 24 -3.44 14.91 -1.60
CA GLY A 24 -3.98 14.56 -2.92
C GLY A 24 -5.30 15.27 -3.21
N ALA A 25 -6.22 15.25 -2.25
CA ALA A 25 -7.55 15.84 -2.40
C ALA A 25 -7.52 17.37 -2.57
N HIS A 26 -6.63 18.06 -1.86
CA HIS A 26 -6.60 19.52 -1.85
C HIS A 26 -5.49 20.08 -2.75
N TRP A 27 -4.24 19.67 -2.53
CA TRP A 27 -3.14 20.31 -3.25
C TRP A 27 -2.99 19.80 -4.68
N LEU A 28 -3.02 18.49 -4.92
CA LEU A 28 -2.88 17.96 -6.28
C LEU A 28 -4.08 18.27 -7.17
N ASN A 29 -5.28 18.31 -6.59
CA ASN A 29 -6.52 18.55 -7.33
C ASN A 29 -6.76 20.05 -7.59
N ASP A 30 -6.53 20.91 -6.58
CA ASP A 30 -7.00 22.30 -6.62
C ASP A 30 -5.96 23.29 -7.18
N THR A 31 -4.67 22.92 -7.22
CA THR A 31 -3.61 23.87 -7.64
C THR A 31 -3.30 23.88 -9.14
N GLY A 32 -3.88 22.97 -9.92
CA GLY A 32 -3.54 22.80 -11.33
C GLY A 32 -2.14 22.19 -11.56
N PHE A 33 -1.48 21.69 -10.52
CA PHE A 33 -0.13 21.10 -10.62
C PHE A 33 -0.06 19.95 -11.61
N LEU A 34 -1.03 19.02 -11.55
CA LEU A 34 -1.06 17.87 -12.44
C LEU A 34 -1.40 18.27 -13.87
N GLU A 35 -2.29 19.25 -14.07
CA GLU A 35 -2.65 19.79 -15.37
C GLU A 35 -1.43 20.41 -16.06
N GLN A 36 -0.67 21.24 -15.33
CA GLN A 36 0.57 21.82 -15.87
C GLN A 36 1.62 20.77 -16.16
N LYS A 37 1.82 19.83 -15.22
CA LYS A 37 2.85 18.78 -15.34
C LYS A 37 2.60 17.85 -16.50
N TYR A 38 1.35 17.55 -16.79
CA TYR A 38 0.93 16.59 -17.82
C TYR A 38 0.26 17.26 -19.03
N ALA A 39 0.46 18.60 -19.22
CA ALA A 39 -0.17 19.36 -20.31
C ALA A 39 0.14 18.80 -21.70
N ASP A 40 1.40 18.39 -21.94
CA ASP A 40 1.86 17.84 -23.20
C ASP A 40 1.79 16.31 -23.28
N ALA A 41 1.21 15.65 -22.25
CA ALA A 41 1.13 14.20 -22.22
C ALA A 41 -0.12 13.70 -22.96
N ASP A 42 0.02 12.59 -23.68
CA ASP A 42 -1.08 11.94 -24.37
C ASP A 42 -2.20 11.54 -23.39
N ASN A 43 -3.44 11.72 -23.84
CA ASN A 43 -4.62 11.24 -23.12
C ASN A 43 -4.53 9.73 -22.88
N LYS A 44 -5.13 9.29 -21.78
CA LYS A 44 -5.18 7.88 -21.38
C LYS A 44 -6.58 7.31 -21.62
N VAL A 45 -6.64 6.01 -21.92
CA VAL A 45 -7.91 5.29 -21.98
C VAL A 45 -8.11 4.53 -20.68
N ILE A 46 -9.17 4.87 -19.92
CA ILE A 46 -9.56 4.20 -18.68
C ILE A 46 -11.00 3.72 -18.84
N ALA A 47 -11.21 2.41 -18.69
CA ALA A 47 -12.54 1.78 -18.85
C ALA A 47 -13.27 2.17 -20.16
N GLY A 48 -12.52 2.30 -21.27
CA GLY A 48 -13.05 2.69 -22.58
C GLY A 48 -13.28 4.19 -22.76
N MET A 49 -13.03 5.03 -21.75
CA MET A 49 -13.15 6.48 -21.82
C MET A 49 -11.77 7.13 -21.98
N THR A 50 -11.68 8.10 -22.90
CA THR A 50 -10.47 8.92 -23.04
C THR A 50 -10.47 10.01 -21.98
N VAL A 51 -9.45 10.03 -21.13
CA VAL A 51 -9.30 10.98 -20.04
C VAL A 51 -7.97 11.71 -20.12
N PRO A 52 -7.85 12.93 -19.58
CA PRO A 52 -6.57 13.64 -19.47
C PRO A 52 -5.54 12.83 -18.67
N ALA A 53 -4.26 12.97 -19.03
CA ALA A 53 -3.16 12.31 -18.30
C ALA A 53 -3.07 12.79 -16.85
N SER A 54 -3.42 14.04 -16.55
CA SER A 54 -3.54 14.60 -15.21
C SER A 54 -4.55 13.83 -14.35
N TYR A 55 -5.74 13.55 -14.89
CA TYR A 55 -6.77 12.76 -14.21
C TYR A 55 -6.30 11.32 -13.94
N ALA A 56 -5.69 10.66 -14.94
CA ALA A 56 -5.13 9.33 -14.75
C ALA A 56 -4.05 9.30 -13.65
N SER A 57 -3.25 10.36 -13.56
CA SER A 57 -2.20 10.52 -12.54
C SER A 57 -2.80 10.72 -11.15
N LEU A 58 -3.84 11.53 -11.02
CA LEU A 58 -4.57 11.70 -9.75
C LEU A 58 -5.14 10.36 -9.28
N ARG A 59 -5.78 9.60 -10.16
CA ARG A 59 -6.29 8.25 -9.85
C ARG A 59 -5.21 7.29 -9.36
N ASN A 60 -4.01 7.36 -9.93
CA ASN A 60 -2.87 6.57 -9.46
C ASN A 60 -2.45 6.97 -8.04
N PHE A 61 -2.46 8.27 -7.73
CA PHE A 61 -2.15 8.77 -6.40
C PHE A 61 -3.18 8.32 -5.36
N GLU A 62 -4.47 8.45 -5.67
CA GLU A 62 -5.57 7.96 -4.83
C GLU A 62 -5.48 6.44 -4.58
N THR A 63 -5.15 5.66 -5.62
CA THR A 63 -4.91 4.23 -5.50
C THR A 63 -3.78 3.94 -4.53
N ALA A 64 -2.67 4.69 -4.61
CA ALA A 64 -1.55 4.53 -3.68
C ALA A 64 -1.96 4.77 -2.23
N VAL A 65 -2.73 5.84 -1.97
CA VAL A 65 -3.25 6.17 -0.63
C VAL A 65 -4.17 5.07 -0.11
N GLN A 66 -5.11 4.62 -0.93
CA GLN A 66 -6.07 3.57 -0.54
C GLN A 66 -5.37 2.26 -0.19
N TYR A 67 -4.42 1.83 -1.02
CA TYR A 67 -3.66 0.60 -0.76
C TYR A 67 -2.79 0.73 0.49
N GLN A 68 -2.11 1.87 0.67
CA GLN A 68 -1.34 2.14 1.87
C GLN A 68 -2.21 2.06 3.13
N LEU A 69 -3.37 2.73 3.15
CA LEU A 69 -4.26 2.75 4.31
C LEU A 69 -4.81 1.34 4.62
N THR A 70 -5.31 0.65 3.62
CA THR A 70 -5.89 -0.71 3.77
C THR A 70 -4.85 -1.70 4.30
N HIS A 71 -3.64 -1.68 3.74
CA HIS A 71 -2.60 -2.64 4.15
C HIS A 71 -1.88 -2.22 5.44
N SER A 72 -1.94 -0.93 5.81
CA SER A 72 -1.55 -0.48 7.17
C SER A 72 -2.47 -1.08 8.23
N ALA A 73 -3.78 -1.19 7.96
CA ALA A 73 -4.71 -1.89 8.85
C ALA A 73 -4.39 -3.40 8.94
N ALA A 74 -4.07 -4.06 7.84
CA ALA A 74 -3.63 -5.46 7.84
C ALA A 74 -2.32 -5.65 8.65
N LEU A 75 -1.37 -4.73 8.50
CA LEU A 75 -0.12 -4.71 9.27
C LEU A 75 -0.37 -4.52 10.77
N LEU A 76 -1.33 -3.65 11.12
CA LEU A 76 -1.78 -3.45 12.50
C LEU A 76 -2.32 -4.75 13.10
N VAL A 77 -3.17 -5.48 12.36
CA VAL A 77 -3.69 -6.79 12.77
C VAL A 77 -2.53 -7.78 13.01
N CYS A 78 -1.55 -7.85 12.10
CA CYS A 78 -0.36 -8.68 12.32
C CYS A 78 0.37 -8.30 13.59
N GLY A 79 0.55 -7.00 13.87
CA GLY A 79 1.21 -6.49 15.08
C GLY A 79 0.47 -6.88 16.36
N LEU A 80 -0.86 -6.74 16.38
CA LEU A 80 -1.71 -7.12 17.51
C LEU A 80 -1.63 -8.64 17.77
N LEU A 81 -1.77 -9.46 16.76
CA LEU A 81 -1.66 -10.92 16.89
C LEU A 81 -0.27 -11.35 17.37
N LEU A 82 0.80 -10.72 16.89
CA LEU A 82 2.17 -10.98 17.32
C LEU A 82 2.44 -10.57 18.77
N SER A 83 1.68 -9.61 19.31
CA SER A 83 1.77 -9.21 20.72
C SER A 83 1.19 -10.26 21.67
N ILE A 84 0.24 -11.07 21.16
CA ILE A 84 -0.42 -12.14 21.92
C ILE A 84 0.27 -13.49 21.70
N THR A 85 0.65 -13.77 20.44
CA THR A 85 1.21 -15.07 20.05
C THR A 85 2.37 -14.90 19.08
N PRO A 86 3.61 -15.24 19.49
CA PRO A 86 4.78 -15.10 18.63
C PRO A 86 4.81 -16.22 17.57
N LEU A 87 4.30 -15.92 16.38
CA LEU A 87 4.34 -16.82 15.21
C LEU A 87 5.27 -16.25 14.13
N ARG A 88 6.26 -17.03 13.70
CA ARG A 88 7.17 -16.62 12.61
C ARG A 88 6.42 -16.26 11.35
N MET A 89 5.36 -17.01 11.01
CA MET A 89 4.54 -16.78 9.82
C MET A 89 3.82 -15.42 9.86
N LEU A 90 3.28 -14.98 11.02
CA LEU A 90 2.71 -13.65 11.20
C LEU A 90 3.75 -12.55 11.02
N ASN A 91 4.97 -12.76 11.50
CA ASN A 91 6.05 -11.81 11.29
C ASN A 91 6.45 -11.73 9.81
N SER A 92 6.43 -12.84 9.08
CA SER A 92 6.64 -12.83 7.61
C SER A 92 5.50 -12.10 6.89
N ALA A 93 4.24 -12.29 7.29
CA ALA A 93 3.10 -11.55 6.75
C ALA A 93 3.27 -10.03 6.96
N ALA A 94 3.68 -9.62 8.16
CA ALA A 94 3.94 -8.22 8.49
C ALA A 94 5.05 -7.62 7.60
N TRP A 95 6.15 -8.33 7.36
CA TRP A 95 7.19 -7.90 6.43
C TRP A 95 6.68 -7.80 4.99
N CYS A 96 5.86 -8.75 4.54
CA CYS A 96 5.25 -8.71 3.21
C CYS A 96 4.35 -7.49 3.03
N PHE A 97 3.53 -7.16 4.03
CA PHE A 97 2.72 -5.94 3.99
C PHE A 97 3.57 -4.67 4.01
N PHE A 98 4.55 -4.58 4.89
CA PHE A 98 5.42 -3.40 4.98
C PHE A 98 6.17 -3.13 3.67
N LEU A 99 6.84 -4.15 3.12
CA LEU A 99 7.56 -4.04 1.86
C LEU A 99 6.60 -3.82 0.68
N GLY A 100 5.45 -4.50 0.70
CA GLY A 100 4.39 -4.34 -0.30
C GLY A 100 3.89 -2.90 -0.35
N ILE A 101 3.55 -2.29 0.78
CA ILE A 101 3.16 -0.88 0.88
C ILE A 101 4.26 0.03 0.35
N THR A 102 5.50 -0.17 0.81
CA THR A 102 6.63 0.68 0.43
C THR A 102 6.88 0.63 -1.08
N ILE A 103 6.85 -0.56 -1.67
CA ILE A 103 7.09 -0.73 -3.11
C ILE A 103 5.87 -0.28 -3.92
N PHE A 104 4.66 -0.74 -3.61
CA PHE A 104 3.46 -0.43 -4.39
C PHE A 104 3.09 1.05 -4.32
N SER A 105 2.75 1.52 -3.12
CA SER A 105 2.31 2.90 -2.94
C SER A 105 3.44 3.89 -3.17
N GLY A 106 4.66 3.58 -2.72
CA GLY A 106 5.85 4.39 -2.98
C GLY A 106 6.14 4.56 -4.47
N SER A 107 6.05 3.48 -5.26
CA SER A 107 6.23 3.57 -6.72
C SER A 107 5.16 4.42 -7.40
N LEU A 108 3.90 4.32 -6.98
CA LEU A 108 2.83 5.14 -7.53
C LEU A 108 2.99 6.62 -7.16
N TYR A 109 3.41 6.94 -5.93
CA TYR A 109 3.72 8.33 -5.56
C TYR A 109 4.86 8.89 -6.40
N LEU A 110 5.94 8.14 -6.57
CA LEU A 110 7.08 8.56 -7.41
C LEU A 110 6.67 8.73 -8.87
N LEU A 111 5.88 7.80 -9.41
CA LEU A 111 5.35 7.89 -10.77
C LEU A 111 4.57 9.20 -10.99
N VAL A 112 3.74 9.59 -10.02
CA VAL A 112 2.89 10.78 -10.13
C VAL A 112 3.70 12.07 -9.90
N ILE A 113 4.51 12.11 -8.82
CA ILE A 113 5.19 13.34 -8.39
C ILE A 113 6.50 13.56 -9.16
N ALA A 114 7.30 12.53 -9.39
CA ALA A 114 8.61 12.65 -10.05
C ALA A 114 8.55 12.33 -11.56
N GLY A 115 7.57 11.49 -11.96
CA GLY A 115 7.37 11.09 -13.34
C GLY A 115 7.62 9.60 -13.58
N PRO A 116 7.12 9.07 -14.72
CA PRO A 116 7.06 7.63 -14.97
C PRO A 116 8.44 6.94 -15.09
N ARG A 117 9.50 7.70 -15.37
CA ARG A 117 10.88 7.19 -15.54
C ARG A 117 11.90 7.97 -14.72
N TRP A 118 11.51 8.53 -13.58
CA TRP A 118 12.43 9.25 -12.73
C TRP A 118 13.60 8.36 -12.28
N GLY A 119 14.84 8.87 -12.41
CA GLY A 119 16.07 8.12 -12.14
C GLY A 119 16.31 6.94 -13.10
N GLY A 120 15.68 6.92 -14.28
CA GLY A 120 15.80 5.84 -15.27
C GLY A 120 14.98 4.59 -14.94
N ILE A 121 14.28 4.55 -13.81
CA ILE A 121 13.50 3.40 -13.35
C ILE A 121 12.06 3.52 -13.88
N PRO A 122 11.52 2.51 -14.57
CA PRO A 122 10.12 2.50 -15.01
C PRO A 122 9.21 2.18 -13.81
N TRP A 123 8.83 3.19 -13.04
CA TRP A 123 8.09 3.02 -11.77
C TRP A 123 6.79 2.24 -11.92
N GLY A 124 6.10 2.38 -13.04
CA GLY A 124 4.90 1.58 -13.32
C GLY A 124 5.15 0.06 -13.36
N ALA A 125 6.34 -0.38 -13.79
CA ALA A 125 6.70 -1.80 -13.79
C ALA A 125 7.11 -2.33 -12.40
N VAL A 126 7.44 -1.44 -11.47
CA VAL A 126 7.78 -1.81 -10.07
C VAL A 126 6.52 -2.07 -9.24
N VAL A 127 5.42 -1.40 -9.53
CA VAL A 127 4.14 -1.51 -8.80
C VAL A 127 3.66 -2.97 -8.62
N PRO A 128 3.64 -3.84 -9.65
CA PRO A 128 3.18 -5.23 -9.50
C PRO A 128 3.99 -6.06 -8.49
N ILE A 129 5.27 -5.74 -8.30
CA ILE A 129 6.12 -6.42 -7.31
C ILE A 129 5.57 -6.18 -5.89
N GLY A 130 5.23 -4.93 -5.58
CA GLY A 130 4.60 -4.58 -4.30
C GLY A 130 3.24 -5.24 -4.12
N GLY A 131 2.42 -5.30 -5.19
CA GLY A 131 1.13 -5.99 -5.18
C GLY A 131 1.26 -7.48 -4.89
N THR A 132 2.25 -8.15 -5.49
CA THR A 132 2.53 -9.57 -5.23
C THR A 132 2.90 -9.81 -3.76
N LEU A 133 3.72 -8.94 -3.17
CA LEU A 133 4.06 -9.04 -1.74
C LEU A 133 2.82 -8.90 -0.85
N MET A 134 1.89 -7.99 -1.18
CA MET A 134 0.64 -7.86 -0.44
C MET A 134 -0.22 -9.12 -0.53
N ILE A 135 -0.33 -9.76 -1.70
CA ILE A 135 -1.04 -11.02 -1.88
C ILE A 135 -0.43 -12.12 -1.00
N VAL A 136 0.90 -12.25 -0.99
CA VAL A 136 1.62 -13.17 -0.11
C VAL A 136 1.34 -12.85 1.36
N GLY A 137 1.34 -11.57 1.73
CA GLY A 137 1.02 -11.10 3.08
C GLY A 137 -0.37 -11.57 3.54
N TRP A 138 -1.41 -11.38 2.73
CA TRP A 138 -2.76 -11.83 3.01
C TRP A 138 -2.86 -13.35 3.12
N SER A 139 -2.18 -14.10 2.25
CA SER A 139 -2.14 -15.56 2.29
C SER A 139 -1.51 -16.07 3.60
N LEU A 140 -0.38 -15.48 4.01
CA LEU A 140 0.30 -15.84 5.25
C LEU A 140 -0.55 -15.48 6.48
N LEU A 141 -1.25 -14.37 6.47
CA LEU A 141 -2.14 -13.95 7.55
C LEU A 141 -3.32 -14.94 7.69
N ALA A 142 -3.96 -15.32 6.58
CA ALA A 142 -5.05 -16.29 6.56
C ALA A 142 -4.61 -17.67 7.12
N ILE A 143 -3.48 -18.18 6.66
CA ILE A 143 -2.93 -19.46 7.13
C ILE A 143 -2.58 -19.38 8.64
N SER A 144 -2.05 -18.23 9.08
CA SER A 144 -1.72 -18.02 10.49
C SER A 144 -2.96 -18.00 11.37
N ALA A 145 -4.03 -17.35 10.93
CA ALA A 145 -5.31 -17.32 11.65
C ALA A 145 -5.91 -18.73 11.80
N TRP A 146 -5.88 -19.53 10.70
CA TRP A 146 -6.35 -20.91 10.74
C TRP A 146 -5.55 -21.78 11.71
N LYS A 147 -4.21 -21.67 11.70
CA LYS A 147 -3.33 -22.41 12.64
C LYS A 147 -3.58 -22.02 14.09
N LEU A 148 -3.87 -20.75 14.38
CA LEU A 148 -4.20 -20.28 15.73
C LEU A 148 -5.52 -20.89 16.21
N HIS A 149 -6.53 -20.97 15.35
CA HIS A 149 -7.80 -21.60 15.67
C HIS A 149 -7.62 -23.10 15.99
N ALA A 150 -6.93 -23.85 15.14
CA ALA A 150 -6.68 -25.28 15.33
C ALA A 150 -5.95 -25.60 16.66
N ARG A 151 -4.99 -24.76 17.07
CA ARG A 151 -4.27 -24.92 18.35
C ARG A 151 -5.17 -24.68 19.55
N ARG A 152 -6.11 -23.73 19.47
CA ARG A 152 -7.08 -23.46 20.55
C ARG A 152 -8.03 -24.63 20.73
N SER A 153 -8.57 -25.19 19.66
CA SER A 153 -9.49 -26.35 19.71
C SER A 153 -8.82 -27.55 20.37
N ALA A 154 -7.56 -27.85 20.00
CA ALA A 154 -6.81 -28.98 20.59
C ALA A 154 -6.40 -28.78 22.05
N SER A 155 -6.50 -27.58 22.62
CA SER A 155 -6.20 -27.32 24.04
C SER A 155 -7.42 -27.35 24.95
N VAL A 156 -8.61 -27.53 24.40
CA VAL A 156 -9.90 -27.60 25.14
C VAL A 156 -10.41 -29.06 25.26
N GLU A 157 -9.85 -29.99 24.49
CA GLU A 157 -10.02 -31.44 24.60
C GLU A 157 -9.00 -32.03 25.60
#